data_37057a98615e93ed0439dce078829ffc
#
_entry.id   37057a98615e93ed0439dce078829ffc
#
_cell.length_a   1.000
_cell.length_b   1.000
_cell.length_c   1.000
_cell.angle_alpha   90.00
_cell.angle_beta   90.00
_cell.angle_gamma   90.00
#
_symmetry.space_group_name_H-M   'P 1'
#
loop_
_entity.id
_entity.type
_entity.pdbx_description
1 polymer ?
#
loop_
_entity_poly.entity_id
_entity_poly.type
_entity_poly.pdbx_seq_one_letter_code
_entity_poly.pdbx_strand_id
1 'polypeptide(L)'
;VEDDDTLDDTTNALLSMLSAASIVVDEHDEVIRAHPSAYSLGLVREDAIIDDSVLHAIHEVRSYGGKKQFDLTTTTAPASTAAPKAGRPTTREIAKQALVGQSKPVRPATVSRPNWLKVIVGRLNERFVVVIISDVSESVRFAQVRDSFITNVSEQLLKPTQSLEALADSLEESGEPDVSDIHRKTAQLRQSCSRLEHMISDLLLLIKAQEPVLPTADNRINVMEQVRAVVQAHRAVAAARGISIEMNGDGSLCINGDAEQIRA
;
A
#
# COMPACT_ATOMS: atom_id res chain seq x y z
N VAL A 1 -22.95 42.86 -23.44
CA VAL A 1 -21.61 42.64 -22.80
C VAL A 1 -21.93 41.77 -21.62
N GLU A 2 -22.01 40.46 -21.85
CA GLU A 2 -22.21 39.43 -20.83
C GLU A 2 -20.88 39.19 -20.14
N ASP A 3 -20.93 39.08 -18.83
CA ASP A 3 -19.82 38.86 -17.93
C ASP A 3 -19.00 37.63 -18.36
N ASP A 4 -17.87 37.88 -19.00
CA ASP A 4 -16.85 36.89 -19.38
C ASP A 4 -15.97 36.49 -18.17
N ASP A 5 -16.49 36.69 -16.98
CA ASP A 5 -15.75 36.56 -15.70
C ASP A 5 -15.93 35.19 -15.02
N THR A 6 -16.80 34.34 -15.56
CA THR A 6 -17.06 33.02 -14.99
C THR A 6 -16.64 31.91 -15.96
N LEU A 7 -16.14 30.83 -15.40
CA LEU A 7 -15.91 29.61 -16.16
C LEU A 7 -17.24 29.19 -16.82
N ASP A 8 -17.19 28.89 -18.13
CA ASP A 8 -18.35 28.40 -18.86
C ASP A 8 -18.93 27.15 -18.17
N ASP A 9 -20.25 27.10 -18.05
CA ASP A 9 -20.99 26.00 -17.41
C ASP A 9 -20.63 24.63 -18.02
N THR A 10 -20.34 24.60 -19.31
CA THR A 10 -19.89 23.39 -20.02
C THR A 10 -18.53 22.91 -19.52
N THR A 11 -17.59 23.83 -19.32
CA THR A 11 -16.26 23.53 -18.77
C THR A 11 -16.35 23.06 -17.32
N ASN A 12 -17.22 23.70 -16.54
CA ASN A 12 -17.50 23.29 -15.16
C ASN A 12 -18.06 21.86 -15.08
N ALA A 13 -19.01 21.54 -15.96
CA ALA A 13 -19.59 20.20 -16.05
C ALA A 13 -18.54 19.15 -16.44
N LEU A 14 -17.70 19.43 -17.44
CA LEU A 14 -16.62 18.56 -17.85
C LEU A 14 -15.59 18.30 -16.73
N LEU A 15 -15.15 19.36 -16.03
CA LEU A 15 -14.22 19.23 -14.92
C LEU A 15 -14.78 18.41 -13.74
N SER A 16 -16.12 18.51 -13.53
CA SER A 16 -16.78 17.71 -12.48
C SER A 16 -16.93 16.22 -12.83
N MET A 17 -16.88 15.87 -14.11
CA MET A 17 -16.92 14.47 -14.60
C MET A 17 -15.55 13.78 -14.52
N LEU A 18 -14.47 14.55 -14.38
CA LEU A 18 -13.14 13.97 -14.25
C LEU A 18 -12.98 13.29 -12.87
N SER A 19 -12.52 12.05 -12.87
CA SER A 19 -12.16 11.35 -11.64
C SER A 19 -10.86 11.87 -11.00
N ALA A 20 -10.12 12.70 -11.73
CA ALA A 20 -8.89 13.36 -11.28
C ALA A 20 -9.21 14.66 -10.55
N ALA A 21 -8.42 15.02 -9.53
CA ALA A 21 -8.55 16.31 -8.89
C ALA A 21 -8.15 17.43 -9.86
N SER A 22 -8.98 18.48 -9.96
CA SER A 22 -8.72 19.61 -10.84
C SER A 22 -8.64 20.91 -10.05
N ILE A 23 -7.73 21.81 -10.48
CA ILE A 23 -7.60 23.17 -9.98
C ILE A 23 -7.68 24.09 -11.17
N VAL A 24 -8.39 25.18 -11.08
CA VAL A 24 -8.45 26.25 -12.08
C VAL A 24 -7.92 27.51 -11.44
N VAL A 25 -6.95 28.13 -12.09
CA VAL A 25 -6.34 29.40 -11.65
C VAL A 25 -6.56 30.49 -12.70
N ASP A 26 -6.73 31.70 -12.22
CA ASP A 26 -6.86 32.91 -13.06
C ASP A 26 -5.50 33.51 -13.46
N GLU A 27 -5.53 34.69 -14.06
CA GLU A 27 -4.34 35.43 -14.49
C GLU A 27 -3.44 35.94 -13.35
N HIS A 28 -3.95 35.98 -12.12
CA HIS A 28 -3.26 36.43 -10.91
C HIS A 28 -2.74 35.26 -10.06
N ASP A 29 -2.87 34.01 -10.55
CA ASP A 29 -2.55 32.78 -9.84
C ASP A 29 -3.49 32.47 -8.66
N GLU A 30 -4.66 33.14 -8.60
CA GLU A 30 -5.69 32.84 -7.62
C GLU A 30 -6.48 31.59 -8.04
N VAL A 31 -6.80 30.76 -7.06
CA VAL A 31 -7.56 29.52 -7.29
C VAL A 31 -9.05 29.85 -7.36
N ILE A 32 -9.59 29.89 -8.56
CA ILE A 32 -11.03 30.13 -8.79
C ILE A 32 -11.85 28.89 -8.44
N ARG A 33 -11.28 27.71 -8.65
CA ARG A 33 -11.93 26.44 -8.35
C ARG A 33 -10.88 25.37 -8.04
N ALA A 34 -11.13 24.59 -6.97
CA ALA A 34 -10.34 23.40 -6.67
C ALA A 34 -11.23 22.24 -6.25
N HIS A 35 -10.90 21.04 -6.71
CA HIS A 35 -11.53 19.83 -6.23
C HIS A 35 -11.11 19.58 -4.76
N PRO A 36 -11.99 19.07 -3.88
CA PRO A 36 -11.67 18.83 -2.47
C PRO A 36 -10.40 18.00 -2.24
N SER A 37 -10.10 17.07 -3.13
CA SER A 37 -8.87 16.27 -3.06
C SER A 37 -7.59 17.11 -3.23
N ALA A 38 -7.61 18.25 -3.92
CA ALA A 38 -6.45 19.11 -4.07
C ALA A 38 -5.98 19.70 -2.74
N TYR A 39 -6.92 19.99 -1.84
CA TYR A 39 -6.63 20.44 -0.47
C TYR A 39 -6.06 19.28 0.38
N SER A 40 -6.64 18.09 0.27
CA SER A 40 -6.17 16.93 1.04
C SER A 40 -4.78 16.45 0.59
N LEU A 41 -4.44 16.64 -0.68
CA LEU A 41 -3.11 16.35 -1.24
C LEU A 41 -2.06 17.43 -0.90
N GLY A 42 -2.47 18.53 -0.26
CA GLY A 42 -1.57 19.59 0.19
C GLY A 42 -1.08 20.51 -0.92
N LEU A 43 -1.80 20.59 -2.04
CA LEU A 43 -1.43 21.44 -3.19
C LEU A 43 -2.05 22.83 -3.13
N VAL A 44 -3.20 22.96 -2.46
CA VAL A 44 -3.94 24.20 -2.30
C VAL A 44 -4.13 24.47 -0.82
N ARG A 45 -3.94 25.73 -0.41
CA ARG A 45 -4.28 26.24 0.91
C ARG A 45 -4.97 27.58 0.75
N GLU A 46 -6.16 27.70 1.34
CA GLU A 46 -7.03 28.84 1.09
C GLU A 46 -7.30 28.95 -0.42
N ASP A 47 -6.93 30.03 -1.07
CA ASP A 47 -7.14 30.25 -2.51
C ASP A 47 -5.79 30.33 -3.27
N ALA A 48 -4.74 29.72 -2.74
CA ALA A 48 -3.39 29.74 -3.33
C ALA A 48 -2.80 28.33 -3.51
N ILE A 49 -2.04 28.17 -4.59
CA ILE A 49 -1.23 26.98 -4.82
C ILE A 49 0.05 27.08 -3.98
N ILE A 50 0.40 26.01 -3.27
CA ILE A 50 1.54 25.99 -2.33
C ILE A 50 2.83 25.51 -3.02
N ASP A 51 2.71 24.65 -4.02
CA ASP A 51 3.86 23.98 -4.64
C ASP A 51 4.49 24.84 -5.74
N ASP A 52 5.77 25.16 -5.56
CA ASP A 52 6.52 26.01 -6.49
C ASP A 52 6.66 25.39 -7.89
N SER A 53 6.71 24.05 -7.99
CA SER A 53 6.83 23.35 -9.28
C SER A 53 5.54 23.48 -10.10
N VAL A 54 4.41 23.46 -9.41
CA VAL A 54 3.09 23.67 -10.03
C VAL A 54 2.94 25.11 -10.48
N LEU A 55 3.31 26.10 -9.64
CA LEU A 55 3.29 27.52 -9.99
C LEU A 55 4.20 27.80 -11.21
N HIS A 56 5.40 27.26 -11.21
CA HIS A 56 6.31 27.44 -12.35
C HIS A 56 5.73 26.83 -13.64
N ALA A 57 5.09 25.68 -13.56
CA ALA A 57 4.45 25.06 -14.71
C ALA A 57 3.26 25.89 -15.22
N ILE A 58 2.49 26.53 -14.33
CA ILE A 58 1.41 27.44 -14.68
C ILE A 58 1.94 28.66 -15.44
N HIS A 59 2.98 29.31 -14.93
CA HIS A 59 3.61 30.45 -15.58
C HIS A 59 4.19 30.11 -16.96
N GLU A 60 4.81 28.94 -17.09
CA GLU A 60 5.36 28.47 -18.36
C GLU A 60 4.25 28.21 -19.39
N VAL A 61 3.20 27.50 -19.01
CA VAL A 61 2.05 27.21 -19.89
C VAL A 61 1.29 28.50 -20.24
N ARG A 62 1.20 29.45 -19.33
CA ARG A 62 0.58 30.76 -19.60
C ARG A 62 1.39 31.54 -20.62
N SER A 63 2.72 31.52 -20.53
CA SER A 63 3.63 32.28 -21.40
C SER A 63 3.78 31.67 -22.79
N TYR A 64 3.91 30.35 -22.87
CA TYR A 64 4.23 29.64 -24.11
C TYR A 64 3.06 28.87 -24.70
N GLY A 65 1.98 28.71 -23.95
CA GLY A 65 0.83 27.88 -24.33
C GLY A 65 1.12 26.37 -24.20
N GLY A 66 0.21 25.55 -24.71
CA GLY A 66 0.34 24.10 -24.72
C GLY A 66 -0.03 23.43 -23.40
N LYS A 67 0.63 22.31 -23.12
CA LYS A 67 0.46 21.55 -21.88
C LYS A 67 1.83 21.10 -21.35
N LYS A 68 1.95 21.07 -20.02
CA LYS A 68 3.12 20.52 -19.32
C LYS A 68 2.68 19.38 -18.40
N GLN A 69 3.45 18.30 -18.39
CA GLN A 69 3.21 17.15 -17.54
C GLN A 69 4.47 16.80 -16.77
N PHE A 70 4.31 16.52 -15.46
CA PHE A 70 5.42 16.12 -14.59
C PHE A 70 4.89 15.30 -13.40
N ASP A 71 5.81 14.59 -12.75
CA ASP A 71 5.52 13.84 -11.54
C ASP A 71 5.90 14.68 -10.33
N LEU A 72 5.05 14.67 -9.32
CA LEU A 72 5.22 15.43 -8.09
C LEU A 72 5.04 14.49 -6.90
N THR A 73 5.90 14.64 -5.89
CA THR A 73 5.76 13.93 -4.62
C THR A 73 5.41 14.92 -3.53
N THR A 74 4.24 14.73 -2.91
CA THR A 74 3.80 15.52 -1.76
C THR A 74 3.71 14.66 -0.52
N THR A 75 3.67 15.29 0.63
CA THR A 75 3.39 14.62 1.90
C THR A 75 2.08 15.16 2.45
N THR A 76 1.12 14.25 2.69
CA THR A 76 -0.10 14.66 3.39
C THR A 76 0.28 15.09 4.79
N ALA A 77 0.11 16.37 5.10
CA ALA A 77 0.21 16.84 6.47
C ALA A 77 -0.87 16.12 7.29
N PRO A 78 -0.57 15.65 8.52
CA PRO A 78 -1.61 15.12 9.40
C PRO A 78 -2.71 16.19 9.51
N ALA A 79 -3.97 15.78 9.27
CA ALA A 79 -5.10 16.66 9.37
C ALA A 79 -5.02 17.42 10.70
N SER A 80 -4.62 18.67 10.62
CA SER A 80 -4.72 19.58 11.74
C SER A 80 -6.22 19.72 11.96
N THR A 81 -6.75 18.98 12.94
CA THR A 81 -8.05 19.29 13.51
C THR A 81 -7.92 20.73 13.97
N ALA A 82 -8.44 21.65 13.16
CA ALA A 82 -8.73 23.00 13.60
C ALA A 82 -9.64 22.83 14.82
N ALA A 83 -9.04 22.88 15.99
CA ALA A 83 -9.79 22.96 17.23
C ALA A 83 -10.64 24.21 17.11
N PRO A 84 -11.96 24.15 17.34
CA PRO A 84 -12.76 25.36 17.45
C PRO A 84 -12.07 26.23 18.49
N LYS A 85 -11.96 27.54 18.22
CA LYS A 85 -11.37 28.52 19.10
C LYS A 85 -12.13 28.46 20.45
N ALA A 86 -11.69 27.57 21.32
CA ALA A 86 -12.12 27.50 22.70
C ALA A 86 -11.47 28.68 23.39
N GLY A 87 -12.31 29.52 24.02
CA GLY A 87 -11.89 30.65 24.81
C GLY A 87 -10.84 30.25 25.84
N ARG A 88 -9.99 31.18 26.25
CA ARG A 88 -8.96 31.02 27.27
C ARG A 88 -9.49 30.22 28.46
N PRO A 89 -8.85 29.11 28.83
CA PRO A 89 -9.27 28.32 29.99
C PRO A 89 -9.18 29.19 31.25
N THR A 90 -10.22 29.17 32.04
CA THR A 90 -10.25 29.89 33.32
C THR A 90 -9.31 29.18 34.32
N THR A 91 -8.75 29.97 35.26
CA THR A 91 -7.81 29.51 36.29
C THR A 91 -8.31 28.27 37.07
N ARG A 92 -9.61 28.06 37.11
CA ARG A 92 -10.27 26.93 37.80
C ARG A 92 -10.18 25.59 37.03
N GLU A 93 -10.03 25.63 35.71
CA GLU A 93 -9.84 24.42 34.87
C GLU A 93 -8.39 23.93 34.90
N ILE A 94 -7.42 24.85 35.01
CA ILE A 94 -5.99 24.52 35.14
C ILE A 94 -5.73 23.79 36.47
N ALA A 95 -6.39 24.17 37.57
CA ALA A 95 -6.24 23.53 38.87
C ALA A 95 -6.84 22.12 38.93
N LYS A 96 -7.88 21.82 38.15
CA LYS A 96 -8.47 20.47 38.03
C LYS A 96 -7.62 19.50 37.22
N GLN A 97 -6.87 19.98 36.25
CA GLN A 97 -5.99 19.14 35.42
C GLN A 97 -4.70 18.71 36.15
N ALA A 98 -4.28 19.46 37.16
CA ALA A 98 -3.09 19.14 37.95
C ALA A 98 -3.31 18.03 39.01
N LEU A 99 -4.55 17.71 39.34
CA LEU A 99 -4.91 16.75 40.41
C LEU A 99 -5.25 15.33 39.90
N VAL A 100 -5.36 15.14 38.59
CA VAL A 100 -5.61 13.81 38.02
C VAL A 100 -4.38 13.40 37.20
N GLY A 101 -3.49 12.65 37.84
CA GLY A 101 -2.31 12.03 37.23
C GLY A 101 -2.71 10.94 36.22
N GLN A 102 -3.32 11.33 35.12
CA GLN A 102 -3.52 10.44 33.99
C GLN A 102 -2.48 10.77 32.93
N SER A 103 -1.55 9.84 32.74
CA SER A 103 -0.67 9.77 31.58
C SER A 103 -1.51 9.90 30.32
N LYS A 104 -1.32 11.00 29.57
CA LYS A 104 -1.93 11.18 28.26
C LYS A 104 -1.55 9.97 27.41
N PRO A 105 -2.51 9.29 26.76
CA PRO A 105 -2.14 8.29 25.77
C PRO A 105 -1.26 8.98 24.72
N VAL A 106 -0.05 8.47 24.54
CA VAL A 106 0.85 8.88 23.44
C VAL A 106 0.08 8.56 22.16
N ARG A 107 -0.45 9.59 21.51
CA ARG A 107 -1.06 9.42 20.19
C ARG A 107 0.06 8.92 19.29
N PRO A 108 -0.14 7.80 18.56
CA PRO A 108 0.86 7.35 17.59
C PRO A 108 1.14 8.52 16.65
N ALA A 109 2.41 8.85 16.47
CA ALA A 109 2.84 9.85 15.52
C ALA A 109 2.22 9.46 14.16
N THR A 110 1.40 10.32 13.61
CA THR A 110 0.78 10.09 12.30
C THR A 110 1.91 10.04 11.30
N VAL A 111 2.21 8.86 10.80
CA VAL A 111 3.27 8.67 9.81
C VAL A 111 2.83 9.43 8.55
N SER A 112 3.53 10.50 8.24
CA SER A 112 3.33 11.24 6.99
C SER A 112 3.66 10.28 5.84
N ARG A 113 2.66 10.01 4.99
CA ARG A 113 2.84 9.13 3.83
C ARG A 113 3.11 9.98 2.60
N PRO A 114 4.12 9.63 1.79
CA PRO A 114 4.33 10.30 0.52
C PRO A 114 3.18 9.95 -0.44
N ASN A 115 2.69 10.95 -1.16
CA ASN A 115 1.75 10.80 -2.27
C ASN A 115 2.51 11.04 -3.57
N TRP A 116 2.37 10.14 -4.52
CA TRP A 116 2.90 10.28 -5.88
C TRP A 116 1.79 10.79 -6.78
N LEU A 117 1.99 11.96 -7.32
CA LEU A 117 1.00 12.68 -8.11
C LEU A 117 1.52 12.85 -9.53
N LYS A 118 0.67 12.59 -10.50
CA LYS A 118 0.90 12.97 -11.89
C LYS A 118 0.14 14.25 -12.17
N VAL A 119 0.89 15.32 -12.44
CA VAL A 119 0.34 16.66 -12.65
C VAL A 119 0.38 17.01 -14.13
N ILE A 120 -0.74 17.48 -14.65
CA ILE A 120 -0.87 18.00 -16.01
C ILE A 120 -1.38 19.42 -15.89
N VAL A 121 -0.61 20.37 -16.42
CA VAL A 121 -0.99 21.78 -16.49
C VAL A 121 -1.30 22.12 -17.94
N GLY A 122 -2.43 22.74 -18.19
CA GLY A 122 -2.86 23.12 -19.53
C GLY A 122 -3.54 24.47 -19.54
N ARG A 123 -3.34 25.25 -20.61
CA ARG A 123 -4.01 26.52 -20.82
C ARG A 123 -5.43 26.25 -21.32
N LEU A 124 -6.42 26.75 -20.62
CA LEU A 124 -7.82 26.58 -20.98
C LEU A 124 -8.25 27.69 -21.96
N ASN A 125 -7.93 28.95 -21.63
CA ASN A 125 -8.13 30.12 -22.46
C ASN A 125 -7.08 31.20 -22.11
N GLU A 126 -7.25 32.45 -22.54
CA GLU A 126 -6.30 33.53 -22.27
C GLU A 126 -6.17 33.87 -20.77
N ARG A 127 -7.23 33.63 -19.98
CA ARG A 127 -7.29 33.98 -18.56
C ARG A 127 -7.04 32.79 -17.65
N PHE A 128 -7.49 31.59 -18.03
CA PHE A 128 -7.54 30.43 -17.13
C PHE A 128 -6.54 29.34 -17.52
N VAL A 129 -5.89 28.81 -16.50
CA VAL A 129 -5.04 27.61 -16.58
C VAL A 129 -5.66 26.52 -15.72
N VAL A 130 -5.73 25.31 -16.22
CA VAL A 130 -6.21 24.13 -15.50
C VAL A 130 -5.05 23.24 -15.10
N VAL A 131 -5.05 22.80 -13.86
CA VAL A 131 -4.15 21.78 -13.31
C VAL A 131 -4.96 20.54 -13.02
N ILE A 132 -4.62 19.43 -13.65
CA ILE A 132 -5.24 18.12 -13.44
C ILE A 132 -4.26 17.26 -12.67
N ILE A 133 -4.70 16.69 -11.56
CA ILE A 133 -3.88 15.93 -10.64
C ILE A 133 -4.45 14.52 -10.52
N SER A 134 -3.64 13.53 -10.91
CA SER A 134 -3.94 12.12 -10.74
C SER A 134 -3.10 11.55 -9.63
N ASP A 135 -3.73 11.05 -8.58
CA ASP A 135 -3.03 10.31 -7.52
C ASP A 135 -2.70 8.91 -8.02
N VAL A 136 -1.41 8.64 -8.20
CA VAL A 136 -0.87 7.35 -8.63
C VAL A 136 -0.19 6.59 -7.49
N SER A 137 -0.38 7.04 -6.26
CA SER A 137 0.29 6.50 -5.07
C SER A 137 0.04 5.00 -4.88
N GLU A 138 -1.18 4.53 -5.10
CA GLU A 138 -1.49 3.10 -5.01
C GLU A 138 -0.75 2.29 -6.06
N SER A 139 -0.75 2.76 -7.30
CA SER A 139 -0.07 2.08 -8.41
C SER A 139 1.44 2.01 -8.18
N VAL A 140 2.05 3.10 -7.69
CA VAL A 140 3.49 3.15 -7.39
C VAL A 140 3.82 2.23 -6.22
N ARG A 141 3.03 2.26 -5.13
CA ARG A 141 3.23 1.35 -3.99
C ARG A 141 3.09 -0.10 -4.40
N PHE A 142 2.08 -0.42 -5.20
CA PHE A 142 1.91 -1.77 -5.72
C PHE A 142 3.10 -2.23 -6.57
N ALA A 143 3.61 -1.37 -7.46
CA ALA A 143 4.80 -1.65 -8.25
C ALA A 143 6.04 -1.88 -7.35
N GLN A 144 6.26 -1.05 -6.33
CA GLN A 144 7.36 -1.21 -5.38
C GLN A 144 7.27 -2.51 -4.58
N VAL A 145 6.08 -2.86 -4.10
CA VAL A 145 5.85 -4.12 -3.38
C VAL A 145 6.11 -5.30 -4.30
N ARG A 146 5.60 -5.26 -5.54
CA ARG A 146 5.84 -6.31 -6.54
C ARG A 146 7.33 -6.47 -6.85
N ASP A 147 8.05 -5.38 -7.07
CA ASP A 147 9.47 -5.41 -7.43
C ASP A 147 10.33 -5.91 -6.27
N SER A 148 10.03 -5.47 -5.03
CA SER A 148 10.65 -6.00 -3.82
C SER A 148 10.37 -7.48 -3.63
N PHE A 149 9.16 -7.91 -3.93
CA PHE A 149 8.76 -9.30 -3.87
C PHE A 149 9.55 -10.15 -4.87
N ILE A 150 9.64 -9.74 -6.15
CA ILE A 150 10.40 -10.45 -7.19
C ILE A 150 11.88 -10.58 -6.77
N THR A 151 12.48 -9.51 -6.23
CA THR A 151 13.87 -9.52 -5.76
C THR A 151 14.05 -10.52 -4.61
N ASN A 152 13.19 -10.45 -3.60
CA ASN A 152 13.24 -11.33 -2.45
C ASN A 152 13.06 -12.82 -2.84
N VAL A 153 12.11 -13.11 -3.73
CA VAL A 153 11.89 -14.48 -4.23
C VAL A 153 13.12 -14.97 -4.99
N SER A 154 13.70 -14.15 -5.85
CA SER A 154 14.90 -14.49 -6.61
C SER A 154 16.07 -14.83 -5.69
N GLU A 155 16.32 -14.01 -4.67
CA GLU A 155 17.38 -14.25 -3.67
C GLU A 155 17.12 -15.52 -2.86
N GLN A 156 15.87 -15.76 -2.46
CA GLN A 156 15.49 -16.94 -1.68
C GLN A 156 15.56 -18.23 -2.50
N LEU A 157 15.33 -18.19 -3.82
CA LEU A 157 15.50 -19.32 -4.72
C LEU A 157 16.99 -19.58 -5.02
N LEU A 158 17.81 -18.54 -5.13
CA LEU A 158 19.22 -18.66 -5.46
C LEU A 158 20.03 -19.42 -4.39
N LYS A 159 19.74 -19.15 -3.10
CA LYS A 159 20.44 -19.78 -1.97
C LYS A 159 20.36 -21.32 -1.95
N PRO A 160 19.17 -21.94 -1.99
CA PRO A 160 19.08 -23.40 -2.03
C PRO A 160 19.62 -23.98 -3.33
N THR A 161 19.51 -23.28 -4.48
CA THR A 161 20.07 -23.73 -5.75
C THR A 161 21.61 -23.80 -5.68
N GLN A 162 22.26 -22.76 -5.15
CA GLN A 162 23.71 -22.76 -4.92
C GLN A 162 24.13 -23.86 -3.93
N SER A 163 23.31 -24.13 -2.92
CA SER A 163 23.55 -25.20 -1.96
C SER A 163 23.49 -26.59 -2.61
N LEU A 164 22.56 -26.78 -3.55
CA LEU A 164 22.43 -28.00 -4.34
C LEU A 164 23.63 -28.18 -5.28
N GLU A 165 24.07 -27.13 -5.94
CA GLU A 165 25.23 -27.12 -6.83
C GLU A 165 26.50 -27.47 -6.05
N ALA A 166 26.78 -26.83 -4.92
CA ALA A 166 27.90 -27.12 -4.07
C ALA A 166 27.89 -28.57 -3.52
N LEU A 167 26.71 -29.15 -3.23
CA LEU A 167 26.56 -30.53 -2.84
C LEU A 167 26.84 -31.48 -4.00
N ALA A 168 26.40 -31.16 -5.21
CA ALA A 168 26.70 -31.94 -6.41
C ALA A 168 28.20 -31.95 -6.70
N ASP A 169 28.85 -30.79 -6.71
CA ASP A 169 30.30 -30.64 -6.90
C ASP A 169 31.09 -31.48 -5.85
N SER A 170 30.67 -31.40 -4.60
CA SER A 170 31.31 -32.16 -3.53
C SER A 170 31.13 -33.69 -3.64
N LEU A 171 30.11 -34.16 -4.36
CA LEU A 171 29.91 -35.56 -4.67
C LEU A 171 30.80 -36.02 -5.84
N GLU A 172 31.00 -35.15 -6.83
CA GLU A 172 31.87 -35.43 -7.98
C GLU A 172 33.38 -35.47 -7.58
N GLU A 173 33.80 -34.56 -6.69
CA GLU A 173 35.18 -34.49 -6.22
C GLU A 173 35.58 -35.65 -5.28
N SER A 174 34.63 -36.36 -4.70
CA SER A 174 34.86 -37.45 -3.75
C SER A 174 35.21 -38.73 -4.51
N GLY A 175 36.48 -39.07 -4.58
CA GLY A 175 36.97 -40.25 -5.33
C GLY A 175 36.49 -41.62 -4.81
N GLU A 176 36.35 -41.83 -3.51
CA GLU A 176 35.69 -42.99 -2.85
C GLU A 176 34.94 -42.47 -1.61
N PRO A 177 33.68 -42.02 -1.77
CA PRO A 177 32.93 -41.49 -0.65
C PRO A 177 32.53 -42.64 0.31
N ASP A 178 32.72 -42.43 1.62
CA ASP A 178 32.17 -43.30 2.66
C ASP A 178 30.62 -43.29 2.60
N VAL A 179 30.04 -44.47 2.83
CA VAL A 179 28.56 -44.65 2.81
C VAL A 179 27.86 -43.67 3.74
N SER A 180 28.44 -43.36 4.90
CA SER A 180 27.92 -42.41 5.85
C SER A 180 27.90 -40.95 5.29
N ASP A 181 28.92 -40.59 4.52
CA ASP A 181 29.00 -39.26 3.87
C ASP A 181 27.97 -39.12 2.74
N ILE A 182 27.78 -40.17 1.94
CA ILE A 182 26.72 -40.23 0.93
C ILE A 182 25.36 -40.06 1.55
N HIS A 183 25.05 -40.77 2.65
CA HIS A 183 23.77 -40.63 3.34
C HIS A 183 23.56 -39.23 3.88
N ARG A 184 24.58 -38.61 4.46
CA ARG A 184 24.50 -37.23 4.98
C ARG A 184 24.25 -36.21 3.85
N LYS A 185 25.01 -36.29 2.75
CA LYS A 185 24.84 -35.40 1.58
C LYS A 185 23.47 -35.58 0.92
N THR A 186 23.00 -36.84 0.81
CA THR A 186 21.67 -37.14 0.28
C THR A 186 20.54 -36.55 1.17
N ALA A 187 20.69 -36.61 2.48
CA ALA A 187 19.74 -36.00 3.41
C ALA A 187 19.70 -34.47 3.26
N GLN A 188 20.86 -33.84 3.12
CA GLN A 188 20.97 -32.40 2.87
C GLN A 188 20.33 -32.00 1.53
N LEU A 189 20.57 -32.78 0.46
CA LEU A 189 19.97 -32.59 -0.84
C LEU A 189 18.42 -32.63 -0.76
N ARG A 190 17.89 -33.68 -0.12
CA ARG A 190 16.43 -33.80 0.10
C ARG A 190 15.86 -32.61 0.88
N GLN A 191 16.55 -32.17 1.91
CA GLN A 191 16.13 -31.01 2.70
C GLN A 191 16.10 -29.73 1.85
N SER A 192 17.10 -29.51 1.00
CA SER A 192 17.15 -28.35 0.09
C SER A 192 16.06 -28.40 -0.97
N CYS A 193 15.80 -29.57 -1.57
CA CYS A 193 14.70 -29.78 -2.50
C CYS A 193 13.33 -29.49 -1.83
N SER A 194 13.10 -30.07 -0.65
CA SER A 194 11.85 -29.83 0.09
C SER A 194 11.64 -28.35 0.42
N ARG A 195 12.71 -27.63 0.76
CA ARG A 195 12.65 -26.17 1.00
C ARG A 195 12.28 -25.41 -0.27
N LEU A 196 12.82 -25.80 -1.43
CA LEU A 196 12.44 -25.20 -2.72
C LEU A 196 10.97 -25.48 -3.07
N GLU A 197 10.51 -26.70 -2.87
CA GLU A 197 9.11 -27.08 -3.12
C GLU A 197 8.15 -26.26 -2.26
N HIS A 198 8.42 -26.09 -0.96
CA HIS A 198 7.62 -25.24 -0.08
C HIS A 198 7.61 -23.79 -0.56
N MET A 199 8.76 -23.24 -0.92
CA MET A 199 8.88 -21.86 -1.37
C MET A 199 8.11 -21.60 -2.68
N ILE A 200 8.16 -22.55 -3.63
CA ILE A 200 7.36 -22.47 -4.87
C ILE A 200 5.88 -22.55 -4.55
N SER A 201 5.48 -23.42 -3.63
CA SER A 201 4.09 -23.54 -3.18
C SER A 201 3.59 -22.26 -2.54
N ASP A 202 4.38 -21.66 -1.63
CA ASP A 202 4.05 -20.38 -0.98
C ASP A 202 3.91 -19.24 -2.00
N LEU A 203 4.81 -19.23 -3.02
CA LEU A 203 4.76 -18.26 -4.10
C LEU A 203 3.48 -18.39 -4.94
N LEU A 204 3.11 -19.60 -5.33
CA LEU A 204 1.89 -19.86 -6.09
C LEU A 204 0.64 -19.49 -5.27
N LEU A 205 0.65 -19.75 -3.97
CA LEU A 205 -0.41 -19.37 -3.06
C LEU A 205 -0.56 -17.86 -2.97
N LEU A 206 0.56 -17.12 -2.90
CA LEU A 206 0.57 -15.67 -2.86
C LEU A 206 0.05 -15.05 -4.18
N ILE A 207 0.42 -15.62 -5.33
CA ILE A 207 -0.10 -15.19 -6.63
C ILE A 207 -1.62 -15.39 -6.70
N LYS A 208 -2.10 -16.56 -6.28
CA LYS A 208 -3.54 -16.84 -6.21
C LYS A 208 -4.28 -15.91 -5.25
N ALA A 209 -3.65 -15.51 -4.13
CA ALA A 209 -4.24 -14.62 -3.14
C ALA A 209 -4.44 -13.18 -3.64
N GLN A 210 -3.80 -12.80 -4.76
CA GLN A 210 -3.99 -11.48 -5.39
C GLN A 210 -5.26 -11.42 -6.25
N GLU A 211 -5.85 -12.56 -6.59
CA GLU A 211 -7.10 -12.60 -7.33
C GLU A 211 -8.28 -12.24 -6.42
N PRO A 212 -9.19 -11.36 -6.86
CA PRO A 212 -10.36 -11.02 -6.08
C PRO A 212 -11.27 -12.24 -5.92
N VAL A 213 -11.59 -12.57 -4.68
CA VAL A 213 -12.54 -13.65 -4.38
C VAL A 213 -13.97 -13.18 -4.66
N LEU A 214 -14.55 -13.64 -5.76
CA LEU A 214 -15.96 -13.42 -6.04
C LEU A 214 -16.79 -14.41 -5.20
N PRO A 215 -17.70 -13.93 -4.31
CA PRO A 215 -18.50 -14.80 -3.49
C PRO A 215 -19.44 -15.70 -4.34
N THR A 216 -19.27 -17.02 -4.23
CA THR A 216 -20.13 -18.03 -4.84
C THR A 216 -20.51 -19.09 -3.83
N ALA A 217 -21.49 -19.93 -4.14
CA ALA A 217 -21.84 -21.06 -3.28
C ALA A 217 -20.70 -22.09 -3.18
N ASP A 218 -19.94 -22.24 -4.26
CA ASP A 218 -18.89 -23.26 -4.38
C ASP A 218 -17.63 -22.92 -3.60
N ASN A 219 -17.36 -21.62 -3.33
CA ASN A 219 -16.21 -21.18 -2.55
C ASN A 219 -16.55 -20.81 -1.11
N ARG A 220 -17.72 -21.24 -0.63
CA ARG A 220 -18.12 -21.07 0.77
C ARG A 220 -17.49 -22.14 1.64
N ILE A 221 -16.62 -21.73 2.55
CA ILE A 221 -15.78 -22.61 3.36
C ILE A 221 -16.15 -22.46 4.83
N ASN A 222 -16.31 -23.58 5.54
CA ASN A 222 -16.42 -23.57 6.98
C ASN A 222 -15.04 -23.42 7.62
N VAL A 223 -14.82 -22.33 8.36
CA VAL A 223 -13.53 -21.99 8.95
C VAL A 223 -13.06 -23.05 9.96
N MET A 224 -13.99 -23.56 10.80
CA MET A 224 -13.64 -24.53 11.83
C MET A 224 -13.21 -25.88 11.24
N GLU A 225 -13.74 -26.27 10.09
CA GLU A 225 -13.28 -27.47 9.37
C GLU A 225 -11.85 -27.31 8.87
N GLN A 226 -11.49 -26.14 8.35
CA GLN A 226 -10.12 -25.87 7.89
C GLN A 226 -9.15 -25.89 9.07
N VAL A 227 -9.47 -25.20 10.17
CA VAL A 227 -8.67 -25.22 11.40
C VAL A 227 -8.48 -26.65 11.91
N ARG A 228 -9.56 -27.47 11.90
CA ARG A 228 -9.47 -28.88 12.32
C ARG A 228 -8.54 -29.68 11.43
N ALA A 229 -8.54 -29.46 10.12
CA ALA A 229 -7.65 -30.14 9.18
C ALA A 229 -6.16 -29.79 9.47
N VAL A 230 -5.84 -28.51 9.72
CA VAL A 230 -4.48 -28.06 10.07
C VAL A 230 -4.04 -28.65 11.41
N VAL A 231 -4.88 -28.57 12.45
CA VAL A 231 -4.56 -29.15 13.77
C VAL A 231 -4.33 -30.66 13.68
N GLN A 232 -5.12 -31.38 12.89
CA GLN A 232 -4.96 -32.81 12.69
C GLN A 232 -3.62 -33.15 12.03
N ALA A 233 -3.19 -32.36 11.02
CA ALA A 233 -1.92 -32.56 10.35
C ALA A 233 -0.70 -32.36 11.29
N HIS A 234 -0.82 -31.42 12.24
CA HIS A 234 0.28 -31.10 13.17
C HIS A 234 0.22 -31.87 14.51
N ARG A 235 -0.82 -32.62 14.77
CA ARG A 235 -1.07 -33.26 16.06
C ARG A 235 0.04 -34.23 16.48
N ALA A 236 0.56 -35.03 15.55
CA ALA A 236 1.63 -35.99 15.83
C ALA A 236 2.94 -35.27 16.22
N VAL A 237 3.29 -34.21 15.53
CA VAL A 237 4.48 -33.41 15.80
C VAL A 237 4.37 -32.67 17.13
N ALA A 238 3.23 -32.11 17.42
CA ALA A 238 2.94 -31.46 18.70
C ALA A 238 3.03 -32.45 19.87
N ALA A 239 2.39 -33.61 19.75
CA ALA A 239 2.44 -34.66 20.78
C ALA A 239 3.86 -35.15 21.05
N ALA A 240 4.70 -35.34 20.01
CA ALA A 240 6.08 -35.73 20.17
C ALA A 240 6.93 -34.69 20.94
N ARG A 241 6.47 -33.41 20.99
CA ARG A 241 7.10 -32.31 21.75
C ARG A 241 6.39 -32.02 23.09
N GLY A 242 5.42 -32.82 23.49
CA GLY A 242 4.65 -32.63 24.72
C GLY A 242 3.69 -31.41 24.67
N ILE A 243 3.32 -30.94 23.47
CA ILE A 243 2.43 -29.79 23.26
C ILE A 243 1.01 -30.33 23.02
N SER A 244 0.03 -29.82 23.79
CA SER A 244 -1.39 -30.05 23.52
C SER A 244 -1.96 -28.87 22.73
N ILE A 245 -2.75 -29.18 21.69
CA ILE A 245 -3.43 -28.17 20.87
C ILE A 245 -4.92 -28.26 21.17
N GLU A 246 -5.47 -27.16 21.72
CA GLU A 246 -6.90 -27.02 21.96
C GLU A 246 -7.52 -26.11 20.89
N MET A 247 -8.73 -26.47 20.44
CA MET A 247 -9.50 -25.68 19.49
C MET A 247 -10.76 -25.18 20.17
N ASN A 248 -11.03 -23.88 20.07
CA ASN A 248 -12.28 -23.28 20.51
C ASN A 248 -12.77 -22.26 19.48
N GLY A 249 -14.03 -22.29 19.12
CA GLY A 249 -14.61 -21.36 18.14
C GLY A 249 -16.01 -21.75 17.70
N ASP A 250 -16.63 -20.88 16.91
CA ASP A 250 -17.97 -21.11 16.35
C ASP A 250 -17.89 -22.03 15.11
N GLY A 251 -18.46 -23.22 15.24
CA GLY A 251 -18.52 -24.21 14.16
C GLY A 251 -19.41 -23.83 12.96
N SER A 252 -20.21 -22.77 13.08
CA SER A 252 -21.10 -22.30 12.01
C SER A 252 -20.48 -21.21 11.11
N LEU A 253 -19.30 -20.67 11.48
CA LEU A 253 -18.66 -19.61 10.76
C LEU A 253 -18.20 -20.05 9.38
N CYS A 254 -18.75 -19.41 8.35
CA CYS A 254 -18.37 -19.63 6.96
C CYS A 254 -17.87 -18.34 6.32
N ILE A 255 -16.86 -18.47 5.44
CA ILE A 255 -16.32 -17.39 4.62
C ILE A 255 -16.26 -17.83 3.17
N ASN A 256 -16.18 -16.87 2.25
CA ASN A 256 -15.86 -17.16 0.86
C ASN A 256 -14.35 -17.02 0.63
N GLY A 257 -13.73 -18.05 0.07
CA GLY A 257 -12.28 -18.06 -0.13
C GLY A 257 -11.78 -19.36 -0.77
N ASP A 258 -10.46 -19.49 -0.80
CA ASP A 258 -9.78 -20.72 -1.19
C ASP A 258 -9.32 -21.49 0.05
N ALA A 259 -9.63 -22.79 0.12
CA ALA A 259 -9.32 -23.63 1.27
C ALA A 259 -7.81 -23.81 1.48
N GLU A 260 -7.01 -23.80 0.43
CA GLU A 260 -5.55 -23.91 0.52
C GLU A 260 -4.96 -22.64 1.15
N GLN A 261 -5.45 -21.46 0.71
CA GLN A 261 -5.01 -20.17 1.26
C GLN A 261 -5.35 -20.02 2.75
N ILE A 262 -6.48 -20.58 3.18
CA ILE A 262 -6.89 -20.52 4.59
C ILE A 262 -6.07 -21.46 5.47
N ARG A 263 -5.55 -22.57 4.92
CA ARG A 263 -4.76 -23.55 5.66
C ARG A 263 -3.27 -23.22 5.73
N ALA A 264 -2.76 -22.40 4.82
CA ALA A 264 -1.38 -21.94 4.80
C ALA A 264 -1.09 -20.91 5.91
#